data_0fb2e526e522dcfd8bd2e330ca7894f9
#
_entry.id   0fb2e526e522dcfd8bd2e330ca7894f9
#
_cell.length_a   1.000
_cell.length_b   1.000
_cell.length_c   1.000
_cell.angle_alpha   90.00
_cell.angle_beta   90.00
_cell.angle_gamma   90.00
#
_symmetry.space_group_name_H-M   'P 1'
#
loop_
_entity.id
_entity.type
_entity.pdbx_description
1 polymer ?
#
loop_
_entity_poly.entity_id
_entity_poly.type
_entity_poly.pdbx_seq_one_letter_code
_entity_poly.pdbx_strand_id
1 'polypeptide(L)'
;VGNGYSENFYMMMNSEAQKLGCTNTHFSSAHGLFAENNYTSARDMYLIAKACYETPGFMDIVQATRYQLPANTKHDSPYYILSTVKMQNPSSPYYRSYVHGMKTGSLDEIGHNFVSLCQQNGESYICVVIGADKSEDPGAAFTTTAGIMDYFFANYSMRNANNSAYPVTEVPVKY
;
A
#
# COMPACT_ATOMS: atom_id res chain seq x y z
N VAL A 1 14.02 3.62 -23.63
CA VAL A 1 14.76 3.83 -22.39
C VAL A 1 16.12 3.17 -22.60
N GLY A 2 17.09 3.92 -23.12
CA GLY A 2 18.44 3.44 -23.40
C GLY A 2 19.44 4.09 -22.46
N ASN A 3 20.65 3.56 -22.42
CA ASN A 3 21.84 3.87 -21.63
C ASN A 3 21.81 5.21 -20.85
N GLY A 4 21.84 5.13 -19.51
CA GLY A 4 21.89 6.28 -18.59
C GLY A 4 20.52 6.81 -18.15
N TYR A 5 19.42 6.47 -18.80
CA TYR A 5 18.08 6.94 -18.41
C TYR A 5 17.50 6.21 -17.18
N SER A 6 17.88 4.96 -16.96
CA SER A 6 17.44 4.21 -15.78
C SER A 6 17.98 4.82 -14.47
N GLU A 7 19.26 5.19 -14.44
CA GLU A 7 19.88 5.83 -13.28
C GLU A 7 19.24 7.19 -12.97
N ASN A 8 18.99 7.99 -13.99
CA ASN A 8 18.26 9.26 -13.84
C ASN A 8 16.87 9.04 -13.27
N PHE A 9 16.17 7.98 -13.70
CA PHE A 9 14.85 7.65 -13.15
C PHE A 9 14.93 7.23 -11.68
N TYR A 10 15.93 6.43 -11.27
CA TYR A 10 16.13 6.05 -9.88
C TYR A 10 16.50 7.27 -9.01
N MET A 11 17.31 8.20 -9.52
CA MET A 11 17.56 9.46 -8.84
C MET A 11 16.28 10.28 -8.64
N MET A 12 15.39 10.32 -9.63
CA MET A 12 14.07 10.98 -9.51
C MET A 12 13.20 10.30 -8.45
N MET A 13 13.13 8.96 -8.42
CA MET A 13 12.41 8.21 -7.38
C MET A 13 12.93 8.55 -5.98
N ASN A 14 14.25 8.57 -5.79
CA ASN A 14 14.87 8.91 -4.52
C ASN A 14 14.63 10.38 -4.12
N SER A 15 14.71 11.29 -5.07
CA SER A 15 14.39 12.71 -4.84
C SER A 15 12.94 12.91 -4.41
N GLU A 16 12.01 12.18 -5.04
CA GLU A 16 10.60 12.24 -4.66
C GLU A 16 10.35 11.66 -3.28
N ALA A 17 10.95 10.52 -2.95
CA ALA A 17 10.90 9.96 -1.60
C ALA A 17 11.39 10.95 -0.53
N GLN A 18 12.49 11.67 -0.80
CA GLN A 18 12.99 12.71 0.12
C GLN A 18 12.00 13.86 0.29
N LYS A 19 11.37 14.35 -0.80
CA LYS A 19 10.34 15.40 -0.73
C LYS A 19 9.13 14.98 0.10
N LEU A 20 8.78 13.70 0.06
CA LEU A 20 7.70 13.12 0.87
C LEU A 20 8.09 12.93 2.34
N GLY A 21 9.35 13.20 2.71
CA GLY A 21 9.86 13.05 4.08
C GLY A 21 10.29 11.63 4.44
N CYS A 22 10.59 10.78 3.44
CA CYS A 22 11.18 9.47 3.65
C CYS A 22 12.64 9.62 4.10
N THR A 23 13.01 8.93 5.19
CA THR A 23 14.35 8.99 5.77
C THR A 23 15.09 7.66 5.73
N ASN A 24 14.38 6.57 5.46
CA ASN A 24 14.89 5.20 5.41
C ASN A 24 14.45 4.49 4.14
N THR A 25 14.55 5.19 3.00
CA THR A 25 14.17 4.65 1.68
C THR A 25 15.24 4.97 0.66
N HIS A 26 15.63 3.96 -0.09
CA HIS A 26 16.50 4.11 -1.25
C HIS A 26 16.07 3.16 -2.38
N PHE A 27 15.89 3.71 -3.56
CA PHE A 27 15.57 2.97 -4.78
C PHE A 27 16.81 2.84 -5.65
N SER A 28 17.26 1.61 -5.87
CA SER A 28 18.32 1.26 -6.81
C SER A 28 17.76 0.65 -8.09
N SER A 29 16.43 0.41 -8.14
CA SER A 29 15.74 -0.11 -9.32
C SER A 29 14.26 0.28 -9.29
N ALA A 30 13.60 0.18 -10.46
CA ALA A 30 12.15 0.43 -10.59
C ALA A 30 11.32 -0.86 -10.65
N HIS A 31 11.95 -2.03 -10.81
CA HIS A 31 11.25 -3.31 -11.04
C HIS A 31 10.86 -4.04 -9.75
N GLY A 32 11.38 -3.62 -8.59
CA GLY A 32 11.04 -4.20 -7.29
C GLY A 32 11.63 -5.60 -7.01
N LEU A 33 12.57 -6.08 -7.82
CA LEU A 33 13.34 -7.27 -7.51
C LEU A 33 14.39 -6.95 -6.44
N PHE A 34 14.89 -7.99 -5.76
CA PHE A 34 15.89 -7.83 -4.72
C PHE A 34 17.16 -7.15 -5.23
N ALA A 35 17.63 -6.18 -4.47
CA ALA A 35 18.94 -5.57 -4.59
C ALA A 35 19.34 -5.01 -3.23
N GLU A 36 20.61 -5.18 -2.82
CA GLU A 36 21.10 -4.81 -1.49
C GLU A 36 20.85 -3.34 -1.14
N ASN A 37 20.94 -2.45 -2.12
CA ASN A 37 20.73 -1.03 -1.94
C ASN A 37 19.28 -0.58 -2.20
N ASN A 38 18.33 -1.50 -2.30
CA ASN A 38 16.91 -1.22 -2.50
C ASN A 38 16.17 -1.51 -1.20
N TYR A 39 15.88 -0.50 -0.40
CA TYR A 39 15.27 -0.64 0.92
C TYR A 39 14.26 0.45 1.23
N THR A 40 13.39 0.16 2.17
CA THR A 40 12.39 1.10 2.69
C THR A 40 12.03 0.74 4.14
N SER A 41 11.19 1.56 4.76
CA SER A 41 10.55 1.28 6.04
C SER A 41 9.03 1.33 5.91
N ALA A 42 8.31 0.73 6.87
CA ALA A 42 6.85 0.79 6.89
C ALA A 42 6.33 2.24 6.97
N ARG A 43 7.01 3.10 7.74
CA ARG A 43 6.68 4.53 7.82
C ARG A 43 6.85 5.24 6.47
N ASP A 44 7.98 5.02 5.80
CA ASP A 44 8.26 5.68 4.54
C ASP A 44 7.33 5.16 3.43
N MET A 45 7.05 3.87 3.42
CA MET A 45 6.08 3.28 2.50
C MET A 45 4.66 3.83 2.73
N TYR A 46 4.28 4.13 3.98
CA TYR A 46 3.05 4.86 4.26
C TYR A 46 3.05 6.26 3.61
N LEU A 47 4.15 7.02 3.71
CA LEU A 47 4.22 8.36 3.10
C LEU A 47 4.07 8.30 1.57
N ILE A 48 4.73 7.33 0.94
CA ILE A 48 4.62 7.09 -0.49
C ILE A 48 3.19 6.68 -0.86
N ALA A 49 2.61 5.73 -0.12
CA ALA A 49 1.25 5.26 -0.37
C ALA A 49 0.20 6.37 -0.19
N LYS A 50 0.41 7.26 0.80
CA LYS A 50 -0.44 8.43 1.02
C LYS A 50 -0.38 9.38 -0.18
N ALA A 51 0.80 9.69 -0.69
CA ALA A 51 0.96 10.52 -1.88
C ALA A 51 0.30 9.89 -3.12
N CYS A 52 0.41 8.56 -3.27
CA CYS A 52 -0.29 7.81 -4.32
C CYS A 52 -1.81 7.91 -4.16
N TYR A 53 -2.33 7.72 -2.94
CA TYR A 53 -3.76 7.83 -2.63
C TYR A 53 -4.33 9.22 -2.96
N GLU A 54 -3.56 10.28 -2.70
CA GLU A 54 -3.92 11.66 -2.99
C GLU A 54 -3.79 12.02 -4.49
N THR A 55 -3.20 11.13 -5.30
CA THR A 55 -3.03 11.34 -6.75
C THR A 55 -4.32 10.97 -7.49
N PRO A 56 -4.95 11.89 -8.24
CA PRO A 56 -6.16 11.61 -9.00
C PRO A 56 -6.01 10.42 -9.95
N GLY A 57 -6.98 9.52 -9.96
CA GLY A 57 -7.02 8.33 -10.82
C GLY A 57 -6.20 7.14 -10.33
N PHE A 58 -5.33 7.30 -9.34
CA PHE A 58 -4.53 6.18 -8.82
C PHE A 58 -5.42 5.06 -8.24
N MET A 59 -6.37 5.43 -7.39
CA MET A 59 -7.27 4.46 -6.76
C MET A 59 -8.20 3.78 -7.77
N ASP A 60 -8.62 4.45 -8.83
CA ASP A 60 -9.45 3.87 -9.89
C ASP A 60 -8.76 2.67 -10.57
N ILE A 61 -7.42 2.70 -10.62
CA ILE A 61 -6.60 1.62 -11.19
C ILE A 61 -6.37 0.51 -10.16
N VAL A 62 -5.85 0.87 -8.97
CA VAL A 62 -5.35 -0.15 -8.03
C VAL A 62 -6.44 -0.91 -7.27
N GLN A 63 -7.65 -0.37 -7.19
CA GLN A 63 -8.80 -1.06 -6.60
C GLN A 63 -9.51 -2.00 -7.59
N ALA A 64 -9.17 -1.96 -8.89
CA ALA A 64 -9.77 -2.86 -9.88
C ALA A 64 -9.35 -4.31 -9.61
N THR A 65 -10.33 -5.20 -9.42
CA THR A 65 -10.07 -6.63 -9.18
C THR A 65 -9.68 -7.38 -10.44
N ARG A 66 -10.12 -6.86 -11.61
CA ARG A 66 -9.75 -7.37 -12.94
C ARG A 66 -9.83 -6.26 -13.97
N TYR A 67 -9.02 -6.38 -15.00
CA TYR A 67 -9.07 -5.51 -16.18
C TYR A 67 -9.05 -6.35 -17.46
N GLN A 68 -9.93 -6.05 -18.40
CA GLN A 68 -9.96 -6.73 -19.69
C GLN A 68 -9.10 -5.95 -20.69
N LEU A 69 -8.06 -6.60 -21.19
CA LEU A 69 -7.29 -6.10 -22.32
C LEU A 69 -7.95 -6.52 -23.64
N PRO A 70 -8.06 -5.62 -24.63
CA PRO A 70 -8.58 -5.96 -25.95
C PRO A 70 -7.62 -6.90 -26.70
N ALA A 71 -8.14 -7.57 -27.70
CA ALA A 71 -7.30 -8.29 -28.67
C ALA A 71 -6.28 -7.36 -29.31
N ASN A 72 -5.11 -7.88 -29.60
CA ASN A 72 -4.00 -7.15 -30.21
C ASN A 72 -3.19 -8.09 -31.13
N THR A 73 -2.12 -7.59 -31.73
CA THR A 73 -1.28 -8.37 -32.67
C THR A 73 -0.61 -9.62 -32.09
N LYS A 74 -0.56 -9.76 -30.76
CA LYS A 74 0.02 -10.92 -30.07
C LYS A 74 -1.03 -11.83 -29.42
N HIS A 75 -2.27 -11.34 -29.28
CA HIS A 75 -3.38 -12.05 -28.66
C HIS A 75 -4.64 -11.84 -29.49
N ASP A 76 -5.09 -12.88 -30.16
CA ASP A 76 -6.22 -12.83 -31.10
C ASP A 76 -7.60 -12.62 -30.41
N SER A 77 -7.64 -12.77 -29.10
CA SER A 77 -8.84 -12.58 -28.30
C SER A 77 -8.56 -11.71 -27.05
N PRO A 78 -9.57 -11.00 -26.53
CA PRO A 78 -9.43 -10.27 -25.27
C PRO A 78 -9.06 -11.21 -24.13
N TYR A 79 -8.23 -10.72 -23.18
CA TYR A 79 -7.86 -11.47 -21.99
C TYR A 79 -7.91 -10.59 -20.73
N TYR A 80 -7.99 -11.24 -19.57
CA TYR A 80 -8.10 -10.55 -18.30
C TYR A 80 -6.77 -10.53 -17.55
N ILE A 81 -6.42 -9.35 -17.03
CA ILE A 81 -5.43 -9.21 -15.95
C ILE A 81 -6.22 -9.22 -14.64
N LEU A 82 -5.78 -10.05 -13.70
CA LEU A 82 -6.37 -10.17 -12.37
C LEU A 82 -5.52 -9.45 -11.33
N SER A 83 -6.16 -8.79 -10.37
CA SER A 83 -5.47 -8.22 -9.23
C SER A 83 -4.83 -9.30 -8.36
N THR A 84 -3.63 -9.03 -7.87
CA THR A 84 -2.94 -9.88 -6.87
C THR A 84 -3.43 -9.63 -5.45
N VAL A 85 -4.26 -8.62 -5.22
CA VAL A 85 -4.82 -8.27 -3.91
C VAL A 85 -5.98 -9.22 -3.58
N LYS A 86 -5.65 -10.40 -3.03
CA LYS A 86 -6.66 -11.43 -2.69
C LYS A 86 -7.70 -10.94 -1.68
N MET A 87 -7.38 -9.94 -0.85
CA MET A 87 -8.31 -9.38 0.13
C MET A 87 -9.50 -8.64 -0.49
N GLN A 88 -9.44 -8.27 -1.78
CA GLN A 88 -10.57 -7.66 -2.50
C GLN A 88 -11.50 -8.67 -3.18
N ASN A 89 -11.10 -9.93 -3.30
CA ASN A 89 -11.90 -10.96 -3.97
C ASN A 89 -12.85 -11.64 -2.96
N PRO A 90 -14.17 -11.51 -3.10
CA PRO A 90 -15.15 -12.14 -2.20
C PRO A 90 -15.04 -13.66 -2.09
N SER A 91 -14.46 -14.32 -3.09
CA SER A 91 -14.24 -15.78 -3.08
C SER A 91 -12.93 -16.18 -2.38
N SER A 92 -12.13 -15.22 -1.95
CA SER A 92 -10.87 -15.50 -1.26
C SER A 92 -11.07 -15.72 0.25
N PRO A 93 -10.35 -16.66 0.88
CA PRO A 93 -10.37 -16.81 2.35
C PRO A 93 -9.83 -15.57 3.10
N TYR A 94 -9.08 -14.71 2.40
CA TYR A 94 -8.54 -13.47 2.96
C TYR A 94 -9.46 -12.28 2.80
N TYR A 95 -10.63 -12.42 2.17
CA TYR A 95 -11.52 -11.32 1.85
C TYR A 95 -11.85 -10.45 3.06
N ARG A 96 -11.74 -9.13 2.87
CA ARG A 96 -12.23 -8.12 3.80
C ARG A 96 -12.89 -6.99 3.02
N SER A 97 -14.16 -6.74 3.28
CA SER A 97 -14.96 -5.72 2.57
C SER A 97 -14.41 -4.30 2.71
N TYR A 98 -13.64 -4.03 3.75
CA TYR A 98 -13.02 -2.74 4.00
C TYR A 98 -11.68 -2.52 3.24
N VAL A 99 -11.15 -3.49 2.51
CA VAL A 99 -9.88 -3.37 1.78
C VAL A 99 -10.08 -2.92 0.33
N HIS A 100 -9.37 -1.87 -0.07
CA HIS A 100 -9.45 -1.23 -1.40
C HIS A 100 -8.05 -1.04 -2.02
N GLY A 101 -7.49 -2.08 -2.60
CA GLY A 101 -6.13 -2.05 -3.15
C GLY A 101 -5.09 -2.23 -2.04
N MET A 102 -3.84 -1.87 -2.14
CA MET A 102 -3.20 -1.12 -3.22
C MET A 102 -2.17 -2.01 -3.97
N LYS A 103 -1.07 -2.42 -3.27
CA LYS A 103 0.03 -3.15 -3.91
C LYS A 103 0.56 -4.28 -3.04
N THR A 104 0.71 -5.46 -3.65
CA THR A 104 1.39 -6.62 -3.07
C THR A 104 2.83 -6.72 -3.56
N GLY A 105 3.71 -7.34 -2.79
CA GLY A 105 5.05 -7.74 -3.19
C GLY A 105 5.41 -9.07 -2.53
N SER A 106 6.15 -9.93 -3.22
CA SER A 106 6.63 -11.20 -2.67
C SER A 106 7.95 -11.56 -3.33
N LEU A 107 8.97 -11.75 -2.50
CA LEU A 107 10.26 -12.27 -2.89
C LEU A 107 10.69 -13.31 -1.85
N ASP A 108 11.52 -14.26 -2.27
CA ASP A 108 11.98 -15.34 -1.36
C ASP A 108 12.88 -14.80 -0.26
N GLU A 109 13.67 -13.79 -0.59
CA GLU A 109 14.65 -13.16 0.30
C GLU A 109 14.02 -12.26 1.37
N ILE A 110 12.83 -11.68 1.10
CA ILE A 110 12.25 -10.65 1.96
C ILE A 110 10.82 -10.94 2.42
N GLY A 111 10.25 -12.09 2.03
CA GLY A 111 8.88 -12.47 2.43
C GLY A 111 7.78 -11.72 1.66
N HIS A 112 6.61 -11.67 2.27
CA HIS A 112 5.42 -11.05 1.71
C HIS A 112 5.24 -9.61 2.20
N ASN A 113 4.88 -8.72 1.28
CA ASN A 113 4.65 -7.31 1.55
C ASN A 113 3.27 -6.92 1.04
N PHE A 114 2.59 -6.04 1.76
CA PHE A 114 1.30 -5.52 1.33
C PHE A 114 1.06 -4.11 1.86
N VAL A 115 0.73 -3.20 0.96
CA VAL A 115 0.20 -1.88 1.29
C VAL A 115 -1.26 -1.87 0.90
N SER A 116 -2.14 -1.55 1.82
CA SER A 116 -3.58 -1.52 1.61
C SER A 116 -4.22 -0.21 2.06
N LEU A 117 -5.21 0.26 1.30
CA LEU A 117 -6.20 1.22 1.78
C LEU A 117 -7.32 0.44 2.45
N CYS A 118 -7.66 0.80 3.69
CA CYS A 118 -8.75 0.21 4.46
C CYS A 118 -9.76 1.29 4.80
N GLN A 119 -11.03 1.10 4.43
CA GLN A 119 -12.08 2.09 4.64
C GLN A 119 -13.25 1.50 5.41
N GLN A 120 -13.64 2.14 6.51
CA GLN A 120 -14.78 1.75 7.32
C GLN A 120 -15.36 2.97 8.03
N ASN A 121 -16.69 3.03 8.14
CA ASN A 121 -17.41 4.10 8.83
C ASN A 121 -17.09 5.54 8.33
N GLY A 122 -16.78 5.68 7.04
CA GLY A 122 -16.42 6.97 6.44
C GLY A 122 -14.96 7.39 6.62
N GLU A 123 -14.17 6.58 7.31
CA GLU A 123 -12.75 6.84 7.57
C GLU A 123 -11.86 5.99 6.66
N SER A 124 -10.68 6.52 6.32
CA SER A 124 -9.68 5.87 5.47
C SER A 124 -8.36 5.69 6.20
N TYR A 125 -7.82 4.49 6.14
CA TYR A 125 -6.55 4.12 6.78
C TYR A 125 -5.65 3.40 5.79
N ILE A 126 -4.35 3.66 5.86
CA ILE A 126 -3.35 2.92 5.11
C ILE A 126 -2.65 1.94 6.07
N CYS A 127 -2.74 0.65 5.76
CA CYS A 127 -2.01 -0.39 6.48
C CYS A 127 -0.82 -0.85 5.64
N VAL A 128 0.36 -0.92 6.27
CA VAL A 128 1.60 -1.34 5.62
C VAL A 128 2.17 -2.54 6.36
N VAL A 129 2.31 -3.65 5.66
CA VAL A 129 2.96 -4.87 6.13
C VAL A 129 4.19 -5.13 5.26
N ILE A 130 5.35 -5.27 5.87
CA ILE A 130 6.63 -5.57 5.20
C ILE A 130 7.27 -6.80 5.83
N GLY A 131 7.75 -7.71 5.00
CA GLY A 131 8.53 -8.87 5.44
C GLY A 131 7.72 -9.92 6.20
N ALA A 132 6.43 -10.07 5.92
CA ALA A 132 5.65 -11.14 6.54
C ALA A 132 6.17 -12.51 6.12
N ASP A 133 6.40 -13.39 7.11
CA ASP A 133 6.92 -14.74 6.88
C ASP A 133 5.86 -15.59 6.15
N LYS A 134 6.26 -16.14 5.02
CA LYS A 134 5.42 -16.98 4.17
C LYS A 134 5.61 -18.49 4.40
N SER A 135 6.51 -18.89 5.28
CA SER A 135 6.86 -20.29 5.49
C SER A 135 5.68 -21.12 6.00
N GLU A 136 4.84 -20.54 6.84
CA GLU A 136 3.67 -21.21 7.41
C GLU A 136 2.35 -20.76 6.75
N ASP A 137 2.27 -19.50 6.29
CA ASP A 137 1.08 -18.93 5.64
C ASP A 137 1.43 -18.24 4.32
N PRO A 138 1.08 -18.84 3.18
CA PRO A 138 1.26 -18.22 1.86
C PRO A 138 0.51 -16.88 1.69
N GLY A 139 -0.37 -16.53 2.63
CA GLY A 139 -1.11 -15.28 2.69
C GLY A 139 -0.70 -14.38 3.86
N ALA A 140 0.45 -14.61 4.48
CA ALA A 140 0.87 -13.97 5.73
C ALA A 140 0.68 -12.45 5.76
N ALA A 141 0.99 -11.74 4.67
CA ALA A 141 0.76 -10.29 4.61
C ALA A 141 -0.73 -9.93 4.67
N PHE A 142 -1.62 -10.76 4.10
CA PHE A 142 -3.07 -10.54 4.16
C PHE A 142 -3.62 -10.88 5.55
N THR A 143 -3.17 -11.99 6.14
CA THR A 143 -3.57 -12.40 7.49
C THR A 143 -3.10 -11.38 8.52
N THR A 144 -1.87 -10.88 8.41
CA THR A 144 -1.34 -9.82 9.27
C THR A 144 -2.14 -8.53 9.11
N THR A 145 -2.41 -8.11 7.86
CA THR A 145 -3.25 -6.92 7.60
C THR A 145 -4.63 -7.07 8.22
N ALA A 146 -5.28 -8.24 8.05
CA ALA A 146 -6.58 -8.51 8.65
C ALA A 146 -6.52 -8.41 10.18
N GLY A 147 -5.53 -9.06 10.82
CA GLY A 147 -5.36 -9.02 12.27
C GLY A 147 -5.20 -7.60 12.82
N ILE A 148 -4.36 -6.78 12.17
CA ILE A 148 -4.15 -5.38 12.55
C ILE A 148 -5.45 -4.57 12.39
N MET A 149 -6.11 -4.67 11.24
CA MET A 149 -7.25 -3.81 10.92
C MET A 149 -8.54 -4.26 11.61
N ASP A 150 -8.78 -5.57 11.74
CA ASP A 150 -9.93 -6.10 12.51
C ASP A 150 -9.82 -5.66 13.98
N TYR A 151 -8.60 -5.74 14.58
CA TYR A 151 -8.36 -5.24 15.94
C TYR A 151 -8.56 -3.73 16.02
N PHE A 152 -8.01 -2.97 15.06
CA PHE A 152 -8.12 -1.51 15.03
C PHE A 152 -9.59 -1.07 14.98
N PHE A 153 -10.36 -1.58 14.03
CA PHE A 153 -11.78 -1.22 13.88
C PHE A 153 -12.65 -1.66 15.05
N ALA A 154 -12.28 -2.73 15.77
CA ALA A 154 -13.00 -3.16 16.95
C ALA A 154 -12.75 -2.27 18.19
N ASN A 155 -11.57 -1.63 18.26
CA ASN A 155 -11.14 -0.95 19.50
C ASN A 155 -11.00 0.56 19.35
N TYR A 156 -10.95 1.10 18.12
CA TYR A 156 -10.71 2.52 17.87
C TYR A 156 -11.79 3.10 16.96
N SER A 157 -12.15 4.35 17.24
CA SER A 157 -13.02 5.15 16.38
C SER A 157 -12.54 6.60 16.39
N MET A 158 -12.64 7.27 15.24
CA MET A 158 -12.39 8.71 15.18
C MET A 158 -13.52 9.43 15.93
N ARG A 159 -13.14 10.40 16.76
CA ARG A 159 -14.09 11.31 17.41
C ARG A 159 -13.74 12.74 17.03
N ASN A 160 -14.77 13.53 16.76
CA ASN A 160 -14.59 14.95 16.54
C ASN A 160 -14.25 15.62 17.89
N ALA A 161 -13.06 16.19 18.00
CA ALA A 161 -12.59 16.88 19.19
C ALA A 161 -13.44 18.14 19.52
N ASN A 162 -14.14 18.70 18.52
CA ASN A 162 -15.00 19.87 18.69
C ASN A 162 -16.44 19.53 19.11
N ASN A 163 -16.68 18.38 19.71
CA ASN A 163 -17.98 18.09 20.28
C ASN A 163 -18.19 19.02 21.49
N SER A 164 -19.28 19.79 21.47
CA SER A 164 -19.68 20.76 22.51
C SER A 164 -19.83 20.16 23.93
N ALA A 165 -19.80 18.81 24.05
CA ALA A 165 -19.76 18.09 25.30
C ALA A 165 -18.40 18.14 26.02
N TYR A 166 -17.34 18.57 25.33
CA TYR A 166 -15.99 18.68 25.90
C TYR A 166 -15.47 20.09 25.62
N PRO A 167 -15.53 21.03 26.58
CA PRO A 167 -14.97 22.36 26.40
C PRO A 167 -13.46 22.24 26.11
N VAL A 168 -13.03 22.86 25.03
CA VAL A 168 -11.60 23.00 24.70
C VAL A 168 -10.98 23.90 25.77
N THR A 169 -10.16 23.35 26.64
CA THR A 169 -9.38 24.10 27.61
C THR A 169 -7.97 24.27 27.04
N GLU A 170 -7.46 25.49 27.03
CA GLU A 170 -6.06 25.74 26.68
C GLU A 170 -5.15 25.04 27.70
N VAL A 171 -4.30 24.16 27.24
CA VAL A 171 -3.28 23.52 28.06
C VAL A 171 -1.95 24.21 27.80
N PRO A 172 -1.36 24.91 28.78
CA PRO A 172 -0.05 25.53 28.59
C PRO A 172 1.01 24.44 28.38
N VAL A 173 1.64 24.45 27.21
CA VAL A 173 2.77 23.57 26.89
C VAL A 173 4.04 24.26 27.39
N LYS A 174 4.74 23.67 28.37
CA LYS A 174 6.10 24.07 28.70
C LYS A 174 7.06 23.43 27.71
N TYR A 175 7.84 24.26 27.03
CA TYR A 175 8.96 23.83 26.19
C TYR A 175 10.19 23.52 27.06
#